data_d8f04a2bda92ac2e2485729f626d247e
#
_entry.id   d8f04a2bda92ac2e2485729f626d247e
#
_cell.length_a   1.000
_cell.length_b   1.000
_cell.length_c   1.000
_cell.angle_alpha   90.00
_cell.angle_beta   90.00
_cell.angle_gamma   90.00
#
_symmetry.space_group_name_H-M   'P 1'
#
loop_
_entity.id
_entity.type
_entity.pdbx_description
1 polymer ?
#
loop_
_entity_poly.entity_id
_entity_poly.type
_entity_poly.pdbx_seq_one_letter_code
_entity_poly.pdbx_strand_id
1 'polypeptide(L)'
;MGDEEVFSEEEVAGGAAEDDAGGSRRLIPAFVLKILKWVALGLAAIIFIVTVVVITVSLMNQGPQSAAYPSASEEYQGSVEILSWYDIPEIRTRTSDENPYTVIVDPKLGYESESKKIQTELIARREQIIDMMRRYFSRRTASELAPQYEDEIKAELEEQINRIMNSKGIEDIVFLQFNVIEF
;
A
#
# COMPACT_ATOMS: atom_id res chain seq x y z
N MET A 1 57.99 0.98 -36.60
CA MET A 1 58.17 -0.46 -36.51
C MET A 1 57.13 -0.88 -35.50
N GLY A 2 55.99 -1.11 -35.91
CA GLY A 2 55.36 -2.16 -36.75
C GLY A 2 54.89 -3.17 -35.72
N ASP A 3 53.88 -3.71 -35.65
CA ASP A 3 52.61 -3.82 -36.38
C ASP A 3 51.61 -4.34 -35.33
N GLU A 4 50.39 -3.83 -35.27
CA GLU A 4 49.24 -4.35 -35.99
C GLU A 4 49.19 -5.87 -35.94
N GLU A 5 48.12 -6.41 -35.46
CA GLU A 5 46.94 -6.80 -36.16
C GLU A 5 45.92 -7.39 -35.16
N VAL A 6 44.73 -6.83 -35.13
CA VAL A 6 43.50 -7.20 -35.82
C VAL A 6 42.92 -8.56 -35.35
N PHE A 7 42.01 -8.42 -34.57
CA PHE A 7 40.61 -8.80 -34.56
C PHE A 7 40.17 -9.74 -35.71
N SER A 8 39.57 -10.83 -35.40
CA SER A 8 38.38 -11.30 -36.12
C SER A 8 37.53 -12.23 -35.25
N GLU A 9 36.29 -11.79 -35.21
CA GLU A 9 35.15 -12.64 -34.88
C GLU A 9 35.10 -13.83 -35.80
N GLU A 10 34.71 -14.97 -35.26
CA GLU A 10 33.94 -16.00 -35.94
C GLU A 10 33.42 -16.95 -34.86
N GLU A 11 32.16 -16.86 -34.59
CA GLU A 11 31.14 -17.78 -35.01
C GLU A 11 31.62 -19.24 -35.13
N VAL A 12 31.29 -20.10 -34.18
CA VAL A 12 31.14 -21.52 -34.44
C VAL A 12 29.98 -22.10 -33.67
N ALA A 13 28.98 -22.37 -34.41
CA ALA A 13 28.03 -23.41 -34.13
C ALA A 13 28.72 -24.78 -34.11
N GLY A 14 28.27 -25.63 -33.20
CA GLY A 14 28.31 -27.08 -33.42
C GLY A 14 29.61 -27.77 -33.20
N GLY A 15 29.63 -28.66 -32.25
CA GLY A 15 30.71 -29.61 -32.10
C GLY A 15 30.39 -30.60 -30.99
N ALA A 16 29.80 -31.71 -31.36
CA ALA A 16 29.80 -32.90 -30.55
C ALA A 16 31.24 -33.21 -30.12
N ALA A 17 31.46 -33.42 -28.86
CA ALA A 17 32.62 -34.13 -28.35
C ALA A 17 32.13 -35.41 -27.69
N GLU A 18 32.31 -36.46 -28.40
CA GLU A 18 32.60 -37.75 -27.83
C GLU A 18 33.89 -37.60 -27.01
N ASP A 19 33.93 -38.12 -25.79
CA ASP A 19 34.80 -39.26 -25.49
C ASP A 19 34.71 -39.65 -24.01
N ASP A 20 34.40 -40.86 -23.82
CA ASP A 20 35.06 -41.99 -23.22
C ASP A 20 35.82 -41.78 -21.89
N ALA A 21 35.18 -42.28 -20.83
CA ALA A 21 35.89 -43.04 -19.78
C ALA A 21 34.93 -43.94 -19.00
N GLY A 22 34.98 -45.20 -19.34
CA GLY A 22 34.94 -46.38 -18.52
C GLY A 22 33.96 -46.50 -17.38
N GLY A 23 32.94 -47.36 -17.53
CA GLY A 23 32.26 -47.91 -16.37
C GLY A 23 30.82 -48.32 -16.61
N SER A 24 30.62 -49.61 -16.89
CA SER A 24 29.31 -50.32 -16.92
C SER A 24 28.28 -49.88 -17.95
N ARG A 25 28.40 -50.48 -19.13
CA ARG A 25 27.33 -50.61 -20.13
C ARG A 25 26.14 -51.33 -19.52
N ARG A 26 25.26 -50.62 -18.88
CA ARG A 26 23.87 -51.02 -18.77
C ARG A 26 23.30 -50.79 -20.16
N LEU A 27 23.07 -51.89 -20.87
CA LEU A 27 22.34 -51.93 -22.15
C LEU A 27 20.93 -51.34 -21.89
N ILE A 28 20.80 -50.06 -22.07
CA ILE A 28 19.48 -49.42 -22.08
C ILE A 28 18.85 -49.92 -23.37
N PRO A 29 17.77 -50.71 -23.33
CA PRO A 29 17.15 -51.24 -24.53
C PRO A 29 16.71 -50.06 -25.41
N ALA A 30 16.90 -50.17 -26.71
CA ALA A 30 16.58 -49.11 -27.69
C ALA A 30 15.15 -48.59 -27.56
N PHE A 31 14.27 -49.37 -26.99
CA PHE A 31 12.92 -49.00 -26.61
C PHE A 31 12.86 -47.88 -25.53
N VAL A 32 13.71 -47.97 -24.52
CA VAL A 32 13.80 -46.97 -23.45
C VAL A 32 14.29 -45.63 -23.99
N LEU A 33 15.23 -45.64 -24.92
CA LEU A 33 15.71 -44.41 -25.60
C LEU A 33 14.59 -43.74 -26.44
N LYS A 34 13.73 -44.53 -27.08
CA LYS A 34 12.55 -43.96 -27.79
C LYS A 34 11.57 -43.33 -26.83
N ILE A 35 11.25 -43.99 -25.73
CA ILE A 35 10.36 -43.44 -24.69
C ILE A 35 10.97 -42.19 -24.11
N LEU A 36 12.26 -42.17 -23.79
CA LEU A 36 12.93 -41.00 -23.23
C LEU A 36 12.90 -39.80 -24.18
N LYS A 37 13.04 -40.00 -25.49
CA LYS A 37 12.89 -38.94 -26.50
C LYS A 37 11.46 -38.35 -26.50
N TRP A 38 10.45 -39.21 -26.42
CA TRP A 38 9.04 -38.73 -26.38
C TRP A 38 8.71 -38.01 -25.07
N VAL A 39 9.24 -38.47 -23.94
CA VAL A 39 9.10 -37.79 -22.64
C VAL A 39 9.80 -36.44 -22.67
N ALA A 40 11.05 -36.40 -23.18
CA ALA A 40 11.77 -35.11 -23.31
C ALA A 40 11.05 -34.12 -24.23
N LEU A 41 10.48 -34.61 -25.35
CA LEU A 41 9.68 -33.76 -26.25
C LEU A 41 8.40 -33.22 -25.56
N GLY A 42 7.72 -34.08 -24.80
CA GLY A 42 6.53 -33.67 -24.03
C GLY A 42 6.87 -32.63 -22.97
N LEU A 43 7.98 -32.80 -22.26
CA LEU A 43 8.44 -31.86 -21.24
C LEU A 43 8.85 -30.53 -21.85
N ALA A 44 9.52 -30.55 -23.00
CA ALA A 44 9.86 -29.33 -23.74
C ALA A 44 8.59 -28.56 -24.20
N ALA A 45 7.56 -29.27 -24.66
CA ALA A 45 6.29 -28.68 -25.05
C ALA A 45 5.56 -28.00 -23.87
N ILE A 46 5.58 -28.65 -22.69
CA ILE A 46 4.98 -28.08 -21.48
C ILE A 46 5.71 -26.80 -21.05
N ILE A 47 7.05 -26.83 -21.01
CA ILE A 47 7.85 -25.64 -20.69
C ILE A 47 7.56 -24.51 -21.69
N PHE A 48 7.47 -24.82 -22.97
CA PHE A 48 7.16 -23.83 -23.99
C PHE A 48 5.77 -23.18 -23.77
N ILE A 49 4.75 -24.00 -23.49
CA ILE A 49 3.39 -23.48 -23.20
C ILE A 49 3.40 -22.56 -21.97
N VAL A 50 4.04 -22.99 -20.88
CA VAL A 50 4.15 -22.18 -19.66
C VAL A 50 4.87 -20.86 -19.95
N THR A 51 5.95 -20.89 -20.70
CA THR A 51 6.69 -19.69 -21.09
C THR A 51 5.82 -18.71 -21.89
N VAL A 52 5.08 -19.24 -22.89
CA VAL A 52 4.16 -18.42 -23.70
C VAL A 52 3.05 -17.81 -22.82
N VAL A 53 2.46 -18.60 -21.92
CA VAL A 53 1.41 -18.09 -21.01
C VAL A 53 1.96 -16.98 -20.11
N VAL A 54 3.15 -17.19 -19.51
CA VAL A 54 3.77 -16.16 -18.64
C VAL A 54 4.07 -14.88 -19.43
N ILE A 55 4.62 -15.00 -20.65
CA ILE A 55 4.88 -13.84 -21.50
C ILE A 55 3.57 -13.14 -21.89
N THR A 56 2.55 -13.90 -22.27
CA THR A 56 1.26 -13.34 -22.67
C THR A 56 0.58 -12.61 -21.51
N VAL A 57 0.56 -13.22 -20.31
CA VAL A 57 0.02 -12.58 -19.10
C VAL A 57 0.83 -11.34 -18.72
N SER A 58 2.15 -11.41 -18.82
CA SER A 58 3.03 -10.25 -18.55
C SER A 58 2.79 -9.10 -19.53
N LEU A 59 2.59 -9.41 -20.82
CA LEU A 59 2.27 -8.40 -21.84
C LEU A 59 0.85 -7.86 -21.70
N MET A 60 -0.12 -8.69 -21.33
CA MET A 60 -1.50 -8.24 -21.06
C MET A 60 -1.59 -7.39 -19.80
N ASN A 61 -0.74 -7.65 -18.80
CA ASN A 61 -0.68 -6.83 -17.59
C ASN A 61 0.08 -5.50 -17.82
N GLN A 62 0.73 -5.33 -18.97
CA GLN A 62 1.29 -4.07 -19.48
C GLN A 62 0.35 -3.38 -20.47
N GLY A 63 -0.92 -3.78 -20.52
CA GLY A 63 -1.96 -3.11 -21.31
C GLY A 63 -2.06 -1.64 -20.89
N PRO A 64 -2.38 -0.73 -21.83
CA PRO A 64 -2.37 0.68 -21.56
C PRO A 64 -3.39 1.02 -20.47
N GLN A 65 -2.90 1.45 -19.34
CA GLN A 65 -3.69 2.20 -18.36
C GLN A 65 -4.04 3.55 -18.98
N SER A 66 -4.92 3.53 -19.94
CA SER A 66 -5.48 4.72 -20.55
C SER A 66 -6.88 4.92 -20.03
N ALA A 67 -6.98 5.33 -18.81
CA ALA A 67 -8.01 6.26 -18.43
C ALA A 67 -7.23 7.44 -17.84
N ALA A 68 -7.17 8.52 -18.61
CA ALA A 68 -6.65 9.78 -18.18
C ALA A 68 -7.54 10.31 -17.04
N TYR A 69 -7.26 9.84 -15.83
CA TYR A 69 -7.55 10.64 -14.66
C TYR A 69 -6.44 11.69 -14.59
N PRO A 70 -6.78 12.98 -14.32
CA PRO A 70 -5.75 13.99 -14.13
C PRO A 70 -4.77 13.43 -13.10
N SER A 71 -3.50 13.42 -13.46
CA SER A 71 -2.41 12.99 -12.59
C SER A 71 -2.58 13.69 -11.24
N ALA A 72 -3.01 12.95 -10.24
CA ALA A 72 -2.85 13.37 -8.87
C ALA A 72 -1.37 13.67 -8.71
N SER A 73 -1.09 14.87 -8.25
CA SER A 73 0.24 15.41 -8.00
C SER A 73 1.13 14.33 -7.36
N GLU A 74 2.42 14.33 -7.73
CA GLU A 74 3.47 13.38 -7.27
C GLU A 74 3.61 13.26 -5.74
N GLU A 75 2.78 13.97 -5.00
CA GLU A 75 2.71 14.01 -3.54
C GLU A 75 2.04 12.77 -2.91
N TYR A 76 1.47 11.86 -3.72
CA TYR A 76 0.77 10.65 -3.25
C TYR A 76 1.49 9.33 -3.55
N GLN A 77 2.82 9.33 -3.74
CA GLN A 77 3.62 8.10 -3.90
C GLN A 77 4.20 7.54 -2.59
N GLY A 78 3.72 8.01 -1.44
CA GLY A 78 3.87 7.25 -0.20
C GLY A 78 2.98 6.01 -0.28
N SER A 79 3.46 4.86 0.14
CA SER A 79 2.61 3.69 0.40
C SER A 79 1.44 4.18 1.25
N VAL A 80 0.22 4.14 0.70
CA VAL A 80 -0.97 4.51 1.47
C VAL A 80 -1.06 3.47 2.58
N GLU A 81 -0.59 3.80 3.76
CA GLU A 81 -0.81 2.98 4.93
C GLU A 81 -2.32 2.87 5.13
N ILE A 82 -2.81 1.64 5.13
CA ILE A 82 -4.24 1.39 5.32
C ILE A 82 -4.51 1.59 6.81
N LEU A 83 -5.12 2.73 7.15
CA LEU A 83 -5.52 3.04 8.50
C LEU A 83 -6.81 2.29 8.88
N SER A 84 -6.88 1.86 10.12
CA SER A 84 -8.14 1.48 10.76
C SER A 84 -8.78 2.70 11.39
N TRP A 85 -10.10 2.75 11.36
CA TRP A 85 -10.86 3.88 11.86
C TRP A 85 -11.61 3.54 13.14
N TYR A 86 -11.45 4.37 14.17
CA TYR A 86 -12.18 4.29 15.42
C TYR A 86 -13.28 5.33 15.46
N ASP A 87 -14.53 4.90 15.65
CA ASP A 87 -15.68 5.77 15.69
C ASP A 87 -15.82 6.44 17.05
N ILE A 88 -15.83 7.78 17.05
CA ILE A 88 -16.21 8.60 18.19
C ILE A 88 -17.68 9.03 17.98
N PRO A 89 -18.53 8.99 18.99
CA PRO A 89 -19.91 9.45 18.83
C PRO A 89 -19.95 10.94 18.51
N GLU A 90 -21.01 11.34 17.82
CA GLU A 90 -21.28 12.74 17.49
C GLU A 90 -21.17 13.64 18.72
N ILE A 91 -20.40 14.70 18.60
CA ILE A 91 -20.16 15.70 19.63
C ILE A 91 -21.01 16.92 19.32
N ARG A 92 -21.84 17.32 20.25
CA ARG A 92 -22.62 18.56 20.19
C ARG A 92 -22.19 19.48 21.32
N THR A 93 -21.84 20.72 20.96
CA THR A 93 -21.45 21.74 21.92
C THR A 93 -21.80 23.13 21.40
N ARG A 94 -21.49 24.16 22.18
CA ARG A 94 -21.68 25.56 21.79
C ARG A 94 -20.33 26.25 21.72
N THR A 95 -20.19 27.21 20.82
CA THR A 95 -19.03 28.07 20.71
C THR A 95 -18.93 29.06 21.88
N SER A 96 -17.77 29.71 22.00
CA SER A 96 -17.48 30.72 23.02
C SER A 96 -17.88 32.12 22.61
N ASP A 97 -18.58 32.30 21.51
CA ASP A 97 -19.07 33.60 21.04
C ASP A 97 -20.09 34.19 22.00
N GLU A 98 -20.25 35.51 21.97
CA GLU A 98 -21.29 36.22 22.73
C GLU A 98 -22.70 35.74 22.36
N ASN A 99 -22.92 35.47 21.06
CA ASN A 99 -24.08 34.73 20.55
C ASN A 99 -23.59 33.33 20.15
N PRO A 100 -23.78 32.30 20.98
CA PRO A 100 -23.16 31.00 20.76
C PRO A 100 -23.81 30.27 19.58
N TYR A 101 -22.96 29.73 18.70
CA TYR A 101 -23.35 28.80 17.65
C TYR A 101 -23.38 27.39 18.17
N THR A 102 -24.20 26.51 17.59
CA THR A 102 -24.16 25.09 17.86
C THR A 102 -23.16 24.43 16.93
N VAL A 103 -22.20 23.74 17.52
CA VAL A 103 -21.20 22.91 16.81
C VAL A 103 -21.63 21.46 16.86
N ILE A 104 -21.69 20.80 15.70
CA ILE A 104 -22.00 19.40 15.53
C ILE A 104 -20.84 18.77 14.76
N VAL A 105 -20.15 17.82 15.39
CA VAL A 105 -18.99 17.13 14.79
C VAL A 105 -19.13 15.62 14.95
N ASP A 106 -18.92 14.89 13.86
CA ASP A 106 -18.84 13.41 13.85
C ASP A 106 -17.41 12.98 13.47
N PRO A 107 -16.52 12.80 14.47
CA PRO A 107 -15.11 12.51 14.21
C PRO A 107 -14.82 11.02 14.16
N LYS A 108 -13.88 10.64 13.27
CA LYS A 108 -13.24 9.33 13.24
C LYS A 108 -11.74 9.48 13.41
N LEU A 109 -11.14 8.59 14.18
CA LEU A 109 -9.70 8.56 14.46
C LEU A 109 -9.05 7.46 13.65
N GLY A 110 -8.09 7.83 12.78
CA GLY A 110 -7.27 6.92 12.01
C GLY A 110 -6.06 6.46 12.80
N TYR A 111 -5.80 5.16 12.79
CA TYR A 111 -4.64 4.55 13.46
C TYR A 111 -4.14 3.34 12.67
N GLU A 112 -2.89 2.91 12.91
CA GLU A 112 -2.27 1.76 12.25
C GLU A 112 -3.11 0.48 12.41
N SER A 113 -3.48 -0.15 11.29
CA SER A 113 -4.45 -1.26 11.23
C SER A 113 -4.08 -2.48 12.07
N GLU A 114 -2.80 -2.75 12.29
CA GLU A 114 -2.32 -3.93 13.01
C GLU A 114 -2.13 -3.70 14.51
N SER A 115 -2.31 -2.47 14.99
CA SER A 115 -2.01 -2.09 16.36
C SER A 115 -3.16 -2.35 17.33
N LYS A 116 -3.29 -3.58 17.81
CA LYS A 116 -4.24 -3.95 18.87
C LYS A 116 -4.04 -3.14 20.16
N LYS A 117 -2.82 -2.65 20.40
CA LYS A 117 -2.50 -1.84 21.57
C LYS A 117 -3.19 -0.48 21.50
N ILE A 118 -3.12 0.18 20.35
CA ILE A 118 -3.78 1.47 20.12
C ILE A 118 -5.29 1.30 20.21
N GLN A 119 -5.86 0.29 19.57
CA GLN A 119 -7.28 0.00 19.65
C GLN A 119 -7.77 -0.20 21.08
N THR A 120 -7.05 -0.98 21.89
CA THR A 120 -7.40 -1.22 23.30
C THR A 120 -7.33 0.08 24.11
N GLU A 121 -6.33 0.92 23.86
CA GLU A 121 -6.15 2.20 24.54
C GLU A 121 -7.24 3.21 24.15
N LEU A 122 -7.63 3.27 22.88
CA LEU A 122 -8.75 4.09 22.40
C LEU A 122 -10.07 3.72 23.11
N ILE A 123 -10.34 2.43 23.24
CA ILE A 123 -11.51 1.94 23.97
C ILE A 123 -11.44 2.37 25.44
N ALA A 124 -10.31 2.20 26.10
CA ALA A 124 -10.14 2.51 27.51
C ALA A 124 -10.21 4.03 27.80
N ARG A 125 -9.80 4.88 26.86
CA ARG A 125 -9.75 6.35 27.01
C ARG A 125 -10.86 7.08 26.27
N ARG A 126 -11.81 6.36 25.71
CA ARG A 126 -12.89 6.90 24.89
C ARG A 126 -13.55 8.12 25.50
N GLU A 127 -13.97 8.01 26.77
CA GLU A 127 -14.67 9.11 27.48
C GLU A 127 -13.77 10.33 27.70
N GLN A 128 -12.47 10.12 27.91
CA GLN A 128 -11.50 11.20 28.06
C GLN A 128 -11.30 11.95 26.73
N ILE A 129 -11.26 11.22 25.63
CA ILE A 129 -11.11 11.76 24.28
C ILE A 129 -12.36 12.60 23.93
N ILE A 130 -13.55 12.05 24.16
CA ILE A 130 -14.83 12.76 23.92
C ILE A 130 -14.90 14.07 24.73
N ASP A 131 -14.57 14.03 26.02
CA ASP A 131 -14.60 15.21 26.89
C ASP A 131 -13.55 16.25 26.46
N MET A 132 -12.37 15.81 26.05
CA MET A 132 -11.32 16.69 25.54
C MET A 132 -11.78 17.39 24.25
N MET A 133 -12.32 16.63 23.27
CA MET A 133 -12.82 17.19 22.02
C MET A 133 -13.98 18.17 22.25
N ARG A 134 -14.93 17.82 23.12
CA ARG A 134 -16.02 18.71 23.50
C ARG A 134 -15.50 20.01 24.10
N ARG A 135 -14.51 19.96 25.00
CA ARG A 135 -13.87 21.17 25.59
C ARG A 135 -13.09 21.97 24.55
N TYR A 136 -12.46 21.30 23.59
CA TYR A 136 -11.76 21.97 22.51
C TYR A 136 -12.72 22.85 21.70
N PHE A 137 -13.82 22.29 21.21
CA PHE A 137 -14.79 23.02 20.41
C PHE A 137 -15.54 24.09 21.21
N SER A 138 -15.82 23.85 22.49
CA SER A 138 -16.54 24.82 23.33
C SER A 138 -15.73 26.07 23.68
N ARG A 139 -14.42 26.06 23.49
CA ARG A 139 -13.53 27.19 23.73
C ARG A 139 -13.24 28.02 22.49
N ARG A 140 -13.65 27.54 21.33
CA ARG A 140 -13.45 28.21 20.04
C ARG A 140 -14.65 29.07 19.68
N THR A 141 -14.38 30.12 18.92
CA THR A 141 -15.40 30.94 18.27
C THR A 141 -15.82 30.34 16.93
N ALA A 142 -16.98 30.72 16.41
CA ALA A 142 -17.44 30.29 15.09
C ALA A 142 -16.45 30.65 13.97
N SER A 143 -15.75 31.79 14.08
CA SER A 143 -14.74 32.21 13.12
C SER A 143 -13.51 31.34 13.12
N GLU A 144 -13.07 30.79 14.28
CA GLU A 144 -11.97 29.85 14.41
C GLU A 144 -12.34 28.44 13.93
N LEU A 145 -13.63 28.15 13.84
CA LEU A 145 -14.16 26.88 13.35
C LEU A 145 -14.62 26.94 11.88
N ALA A 146 -14.19 27.97 11.14
CA ALA A 146 -14.49 28.10 9.73
C ALA A 146 -13.79 27.01 8.90
N PRO A 147 -14.36 26.57 7.76
CA PRO A 147 -13.85 25.44 6.97
C PRO A 147 -12.37 25.56 6.55
N GLN A 148 -11.87 26.78 6.37
CA GLN A 148 -10.46 27.00 6.01
C GLN A 148 -9.47 26.60 7.10
N TYR A 149 -9.91 26.41 8.34
CA TYR A 149 -9.08 25.99 9.47
C TYR A 149 -9.25 24.52 9.83
N GLU A 150 -9.99 23.75 9.02
CA GLU A 150 -10.29 22.35 9.32
C GLU A 150 -9.04 21.51 9.48
N ASP A 151 -8.04 21.68 8.61
CA ASP A 151 -6.79 20.92 8.68
C ASP A 151 -5.98 21.29 9.93
N GLU A 152 -5.96 22.56 10.33
CA GLU A 152 -5.33 23.02 11.57
C GLU A 152 -6.03 22.45 12.81
N ILE A 153 -7.36 22.44 12.81
CA ILE A 153 -8.17 21.82 13.86
C ILE A 153 -7.88 20.34 14.01
N LYS A 154 -7.79 19.60 12.89
CA LYS A 154 -7.43 18.17 12.89
C LYS A 154 -6.04 17.93 13.47
N ALA A 155 -5.05 18.70 13.05
CA ALA A 155 -3.69 18.60 13.56
C ALA A 155 -3.58 18.89 15.07
N GLU A 156 -4.27 19.93 15.55
CA GLU A 156 -4.32 20.24 16.98
C GLU A 156 -5.01 19.14 17.81
N LEU A 157 -6.11 18.58 17.30
CA LEU A 157 -6.83 17.50 17.96
C LEU A 157 -6.01 16.22 17.99
N GLU A 158 -5.34 15.88 16.89
CA GLU A 158 -4.42 14.74 16.81
C GLU A 158 -3.33 14.85 17.89
N GLU A 159 -2.67 16.01 18.00
CA GLU A 159 -1.66 16.24 19.01
C GLU A 159 -2.21 16.10 20.44
N GLN A 160 -3.41 16.65 20.70
CA GLN A 160 -4.03 16.57 22.02
C GLN A 160 -4.45 15.14 22.38
N ILE A 161 -4.98 14.37 21.42
CA ILE A 161 -5.33 12.96 21.63
C ILE A 161 -4.06 12.15 21.89
N ASN A 162 -3.02 12.33 21.08
CA ASN A 162 -1.73 11.67 21.25
C ASN A 162 -1.03 12.00 22.57
N ARG A 163 -1.31 13.17 23.18
CA ARG A 163 -0.85 13.50 24.55
C ARG A 163 -1.61 12.72 25.63
N ILE A 164 -2.88 12.46 25.42
CA ILE A 164 -3.70 11.67 26.35
C ILE A 164 -3.30 10.20 26.28
N MET A 165 -2.94 9.71 25.08
CA MET A 165 -2.56 8.33 24.85
C MET A 165 -1.11 8.08 25.26
N ASN A 166 -0.84 6.88 25.84
CA ASN A 166 0.53 6.44 26.10
C ASN A 166 1.24 6.00 24.82
N SER A 167 0.45 5.45 23.87
CA SER A 167 0.91 5.09 22.53
C SER A 167 0.53 6.22 21.62
N LYS A 168 1.49 7.04 21.18
CA LYS A 168 1.24 8.05 20.14
C LYS A 168 0.94 7.32 18.82
N GLY A 169 -0.32 7.11 18.51
CA GLY A 169 -0.69 6.24 17.41
C GLY A 169 -1.93 6.69 16.64
N ILE A 170 -2.41 7.91 16.88
CA ILE A 170 -3.38 8.56 16.00
C ILE A 170 -2.59 9.25 14.91
N GLU A 171 -2.89 8.90 13.65
CA GLU A 171 -2.17 9.36 12.47
C GLU A 171 -3.03 10.30 11.60
N ASP A 172 -4.37 10.21 11.75
CA ASP A 172 -5.28 11.08 11.03
C ASP A 172 -6.60 11.25 11.77
N ILE A 173 -7.30 12.34 11.49
CA ILE A 173 -8.65 12.62 11.97
C ILE A 173 -9.53 13.04 10.80
N VAL A 174 -10.66 12.35 10.66
CA VAL A 174 -11.67 12.69 9.65
C VAL A 174 -12.96 13.11 10.33
N PHE A 175 -13.54 14.20 9.87
CA PHE A 175 -14.89 14.61 10.25
C PHE A 175 -15.88 14.15 9.19
N LEU A 176 -16.78 13.22 9.53
CA LEU A 176 -17.88 12.83 8.64
C LEU A 176 -18.91 13.94 8.54
N GLN A 177 -19.03 14.71 9.60
CA GLN A 177 -19.86 15.90 9.69
C GLN A 177 -19.14 16.95 10.52
N PHE A 178 -19.11 18.19 10.02
CA PHE A 178 -18.64 19.36 10.75
C PHE A 178 -19.50 20.55 10.41
N ASN A 179 -20.43 20.90 11.32
CA ASN A 179 -21.38 21.98 11.14
C ASN A 179 -21.32 22.96 12.30
N VAL A 180 -21.31 24.23 11.96
CA VAL A 180 -21.46 25.34 12.90
C VAL A 180 -22.72 26.10 12.52
N ILE A 181 -23.74 26.02 13.37
CA ILE A 181 -25.10 26.48 13.07
C ILE A 181 -25.49 27.60 14.04
N GLU A 182 -25.92 28.72 13.48
CA GLU A 182 -26.52 29.82 14.24
C GLU A 182 -27.93 29.43 14.67
N PHE A 183 -28.32 29.84 15.87
CA PHE A 183 -29.68 29.66 16.41
C PHE A 183 -30.52 30.95 16.21
#